data_f13e7a211c07fbaa9d4c5a9dd6ec512a
#
_entry.id   f13e7a211c07fbaa9d4c5a9dd6ec512a
#
_cell.length_a   1.000
_cell.length_b   1.000
_cell.length_c   1.000
_cell.angle_alpha   90.00
_cell.angle_beta   90.00
_cell.angle_gamma   90.00
#
_symmetry.space_group_name_H-M   'P 1'
#
loop_
_entity.id
_entity.type
_entity.pdbx_description
1 polymer ?
#
loop_
_entity_poly.entity_id
_entity_poly.type
_entity_poly.pdbx_seq_one_letter_code
_entity_poly.pdbx_strand_id
1 'polypeptide(L)'
;MIRTFFLALVLSLASAAAQSADLQSFGRGSWSKLRAAHDGQPTVVHFWGLTCAPCLVEMPEWGKLRAERPDMRLVMVAADPVPQDPTRVSEMLARADLGKAENWAFTDRFNERLRYEIDPAWAGELPRTLLIDRDGKETVLSGVADLAEVRAWLDTQKTR
;
A
#
# COMPACT_ATOMS: atom_id res chain seq x y z
N MET A 1 -58.44 -20.37 -25.97
CA MET A 1 -57.78 -19.06 -25.67
C MET A 1 -56.55 -19.32 -24.81
N ILE A 2 -55.40 -19.44 -25.44
CA ILE A 2 -54.12 -19.77 -24.79
C ILE A 2 -53.39 -18.46 -24.58
N ARG A 3 -53.21 -17.99 -23.32
CA ARG A 3 -52.46 -16.81 -22.97
C ARG A 3 -50.98 -17.21 -22.72
N THR A 4 -50.15 -16.92 -23.70
CA THR A 4 -48.70 -17.11 -23.61
C THR A 4 -48.10 -16.00 -22.73
N PHE A 5 -47.59 -16.36 -21.55
CA PHE A 5 -46.79 -15.47 -20.72
C PHE A 5 -45.34 -15.47 -21.21
N PHE A 6 -44.90 -14.39 -21.82
CA PHE A 6 -43.48 -14.14 -22.08
C PHE A 6 -42.81 -13.64 -20.81
N LEU A 7 -41.99 -14.48 -20.18
CA LEU A 7 -41.15 -14.12 -19.08
C LEU A 7 -39.87 -13.48 -19.65
N ALA A 8 -39.79 -12.13 -19.59
CA ALA A 8 -38.60 -11.39 -19.97
C ALA A 8 -37.53 -11.51 -18.85
N LEU A 9 -36.50 -12.32 -19.09
CA LEU A 9 -35.34 -12.44 -18.22
C LEU A 9 -34.44 -11.20 -18.43
N VAL A 10 -34.52 -10.24 -17.54
CA VAL A 10 -33.60 -9.07 -17.53
C VAL A 10 -32.27 -9.50 -16.91
N LEU A 11 -31.27 -9.72 -17.77
CA LEU A 11 -29.88 -9.98 -17.35
C LEU A 11 -29.27 -8.64 -16.91
N SER A 12 -29.22 -8.39 -15.59
CA SER A 12 -28.51 -7.25 -15.03
C SER A 12 -27.00 -7.53 -15.12
N LEU A 13 -26.32 -6.91 -16.10
CA LEU A 13 -24.86 -6.83 -16.08
C LEU A 13 -24.45 -5.87 -14.95
N ALA A 14 -24.06 -6.42 -13.81
CA ALA A 14 -23.36 -5.66 -12.78
C ALA A 14 -21.97 -5.30 -13.31
N SER A 15 -21.81 -4.10 -13.84
CA SER A 15 -20.50 -3.54 -14.15
C SER A 15 -19.73 -3.39 -12.83
N ALA A 16 -18.76 -4.26 -12.57
CA ALA A 16 -17.78 -4.04 -11.52
C ALA A 16 -16.96 -2.81 -11.89
N ALA A 17 -17.35 -1.65 -11.37
CA ALA A 17 -16.53 -0.45 -11.45
C ALA A 17 -15.19 -0.77 -10.75
N ALA A 18 -14.10 -0.77 -11.51
CA ALA A 18 -12.76 -0.84 -10.96
C ALA A 18 -12.60 0.38 -10.05
N GLN A 19 -12.61 0.15 -8.73
CA GLN A 19 -12.35 1.21 -7.77
C GLN A 19 -10.88 1.59 -7.92
N SER A 20 -10.64 2.80 -8.45
CA SER A 20 -9.31 3.40 -8.42
C SER A 20 -8.87 3.51 -6.94
N ALA A 21 -7.61 3.16 -6.67
CA ALA A 21 -7.05 3.37 -5.34
C ALA A 21 -7.16 4.87 -4.97
N ASP A 22 -7.61 5.17 -3.75
CA ASP A 22 -7.56 6.53 -3.21
C ASP A 22 -6.09 6.85 -2.93
N LEU A 23 -5.46 7.58 -3.87
CA LEU A 23 -4.04 7.87 -3.87
C LEU A 23 -3.79 9.25 -3.27
N GLN A 24 -3.21 9.28 -2.08
CA GLN A 24 -2.88 10.50 -1.35
C GLN A 24 -1.52 11.07 -1.80
N SER A 25 -1.40 12.40 -1.76
CA SER A 25 -0.14 13.09 -2.04
C SER A 25 0.82 13.01 -0.86
N PHE A 26 2.01 12.43 -1.06
CA PHE A 26 3.08 12.41 -0.07
C PHE A 26 4.09 13.53 -0.36
N GLY A 27 3.95 14.63 0.34
CA GLY A 27 4.82 15.80 0.28
C GLY A 27 5.48 16.07 1.64
N ARG A 28 6.04 17.28 1.79
CA ARG A 28 6.68 17.70 3.04
C ARG A 28 5.71 17.64 4.23
N GLY A 29 6.18 17.05 5.33
CA GLY A 29 5.39 16.84 6.56
C GLY A 29 4.36 15.72 6.46
N SER A 30 4.21 15.03 5.31
CA SER A 30 3.32 13.88 5.18
C SER A 30 3.74 12.73 6.07
N TRP A 31 5.06 12.53 6.25
CA TRP A 31 5.57 11.51 7.18
C TRP A 31 5.07 11.72 8.61
N SER A 32 5.22 12.94 9.13
CA SER A 32 4.74 13.26 10.49
C SER A 32 3.23 13.09 10.64
N LYS A 33 2.45 13.44 9.61
CA LYS A 33 0.99 13.25 9.61
C LYS A 33 0.62 11.77 9.63
N LEU A 34 1.26 10.96 8.78
CA LEU A 34 1.07 9.52 8.72
C LEU A 34 1.41 8.88 10.07
N ARG A 35 2.56 9.23 10.65
CA ARG A 35 2.97 8.74 11.96
C ARG A 35 1.96 9.09 13.05
N ALA A 36 1.46 10.32 13.09
CA ALA A 36 0.45 10.76 14.06
C ALA A 36 -0.90 10.06 13.87
N ALA A 37 -1.30 9.78 12.63
CA ALA A 37 -2.55 9.07 12.35
C ALA A 37 -2.53 7.61 12.80
N HIS A 38 -1.35 7.01 12.89
CA HIS A 38 -1.14 5.61 13.30
C HIS A 38 -0.50 5.48 14.69
N ASP A 39 -0.44 6.54 15.48
CA ASP A 39 0.16 6.50 16.82
C ASP A 39 -0.49 5.42 17.70
N GLY A 40 0.35 4.66 18.41
CA GLY A 40 -0.09 3.54 19.24
C GLY A 40 -0.61 2.32 18.48
N GLN A 41 -0.50 2.29 17.13
CA GLN A 41 -1.04 1.23 16.30
C GLN A 41 0.05 0.56 15.47
N PRO A 42 0.21 -0.79 15.56
CA PRO A 42 1.19 -1.48 14.72
C PRO A 42 0.90 -1.25 13.25
N THR A 43 1.88 -0.73 12.53
CA THR A 43 1.72 -0.31 11.13
C THR A 43 2.89 -0.81 10.28
N VAL A 44 2.56 -1.35 9.11
CA VAL A 44 3.53 -1.71 8.08
C VAL A 44 3.51 -0.62 7.03
N VAL A 45 4.65 0.04 6.79
CA VAL A 45 4.79 1.03 5.72
C VAL A 45 5.74 0.48 4.67
N HIS A 46 5.24 0.29 3.45
CA HIS A 46 6.01 -0.29 2.35
C HIS A 46 6.26 0.75 1.26
N PHE A 47 7.53 1.07 1.04
CA PHE A 47 8.00 1.97 -0.02
C PHE A 47 8.38 1.16 -1.26
N TRP A 48 7.77 1.52 -2.39
CA TRP A 48 7.90 0.82 -3.66
C TRP A 48 7.96 1.81 -4.83
N GLY A 49 8.13 1.34 -6.05
CA GLY A 49 8.12 2.21 -7.23
C GLY A 49 7.78 1.47 -8.52
N LEU A 50 7.22 2.20 -9.49
CA LEU A 50 6.90 1.69 -10.83
C LEU A 50 8.16 1.30 -11.63
N THR A 51 9.30 1.90 -11.29
CA THR A 51 10.59 1.64 -11.95
C THR A 51 11.43 0.61 -11.18
N CYS A 52 10.93 0.10 -10.05
CA CYS A 52 11.59 -0.86 -9.20
C CYS A 52 11.14 -2.28 -9.54
N ALA A 53 11.90 -3.00 -10.36
CA ALA A 53 11.54 -4.35 -10.80
C ALA A 53 11.28 -5.33 -9.63
N PRO A 54 12.14 -5.43 -8.58
CA PRO A 54 11.84 -6.30 -7.44
C PRO A 54 10.58 -5.89 -6.68
N CYS A 55 10.26 -4.58 -6.60
CA CYS A 55 9.01 -4.12 -5.99
C CYS A 55 7.80 -4.69 -6.73
N LEU A 56 7.80 -4.62 -8.07
CA LEU A 56 6.68 -5.10 -8.89
C LEU A 56 6.46 -6.61 -8.75
N VAL A 57 7.53 -7.36 -8.51
CA VAL A 57 7.47 -8.82 -8.31
C VAL A 57 6.82 -9.17 -6.97
N GLU A 58 7.09 -8.40 -5.90
CA GLU A 58 6.54 -8.70 -4.57
C GLU A 58 5.12 -8.13 -4.32
N MET A 59 4.65 -7.16 -5.12
CA MET A 59 3.34 -6.52 -4.95
C MET A 59 2.18 -7.51 -4.79
N PRO A 60 2.04 -8.58 -5.64
CA PRO A 60 0.96 -9.56 -5.47
C PRO A 60 1.02 -10.30 -4.13
N GLU A 61 2.21 -10.54 -3.59
CA GLU A 61 2.39 -11.22 -2.31
C GLU A 61 1.95 -10.33 -1.13
N TRP A 62 2.19 -9.01 -1.22
CA TRP A 62 1.62 -8.04 -0.28
C TRP A 62 0.09 -8.02 -0.33
N GLY A 63 -0.52 -8.12 -1.51
CA GLY A 63 -1.97 -8.24 -1.68
C GLY A 63 -2.53 -9.49 -1.00
N LYS A 64 -1.87 -10.65 -1.20
CA LYS A 64 -2.23 -11.91 -0.53
C LYS A 64 -2.12 -11.78 0.99
N LEU A 65 -1.00 -11.27 1.50
CA LEU A 65 -0.81 -11.06 2.93
C LEU A 65 -1.89 -10.17 3.53
N ARG A 66 -2.24 -9.08 2.83
CA ARG A 66 -3.32 -8.20 3.27
C ARG A 66 -4.68 -8.90 3.33
N ALA A 67 -4.98 -9.78 2.37
CA ALA A 67 -6.21 -10.58 2.36
C ALA A 67 -6.24 -11.61 3.51
N GLU A 68 -5.10 -12.23 3.81
CA GLU A 68 -4.93 -13.16 4.93
C GLU A 68 -5.00 -12.45 6.30
N ARG A 69 -4.60 -11.18 6.35
CA ARG A 69 -4.47 -10.38 7.57
C ARG A 69 -5.27 -9.06 7.45
N PRO A 70 -6.60 -9.14 7.50
CA PRO A 70 -7.47 -7.96 7.40
C PRO A 70 -7.30 -6.99 8.58
N ASP A 71 -6.72 -7.45 9.68
CA ASP A 71 -6.32 -6.68 10.86
C ASP A 71 -5.03 -5.87 10.65
N MET A 72 -4.25 -6.15 9.59
CA MET A 72 -3.00 -5.47 9.29
C MET A 72 -3.25 -4.04 8.78
N ARG A 73 -2.59 -3.06 9.40
CA ARG A 73 -2.49 -1.70 8.87
C ARG A 73 -1.34 -1.66 7.88
N LEU A 74 -1.68 -1.62 6.62
CA LEU A 74 -0.72 -1.55 5.52
C LEU A 74 -0.83 -0.19 4.82
N VAL A 75 0.28 0.52 4.80
CA VAL A 75 0.46 1.77 4.06
C VAL A 75 1.42 1.51 2.91
N MET A 76 0.98 1.81 1.69
CA MET A 76 1.78 1.70 0.47
C MET A 76 2.21 3.09 0.02
N VAL A 77 3.50 3.31 -0.18
CA VAL A 77 4.04 4.61 -0.61
C VAL A 77 4.83 4.44 -1.89
N ALA A 78 4.30 4.94 -3.00
CA ALA A 78 5.04 5.02 -4.25
C ALA A 78 6.09 6.12 -4.16
N ALA A 79 7.37 5.73 -4.16
CA ALA A 79 8.51 6.60 -3.88
C ALA A 79 9.45 6.82 -5.09
N ASP A 80 8.94 6.58 -6.31
CA ASP A 80 9.67 6.92 -7.54
C ASP A 80 9.98 8.42 -7.61
N PRO A 81 11.03 8.82 -8.35
CA PRO A 81 11.26 10.22 -8.68
C PRO A 81 10.05 10.87 -9.38
N VAL A 82 9.75 12.11 -9.01
CA VAL A 82 8.65 12.91 -9.57
C VAL A 82 9.09 13.52 -10.93
N PRO A 83 8.22 13.62 -11.93
CA PRO A 83 6.78 13.33 -11.89
C PRO A 83 6.46 11.83 -11.99
N GLN A 84 5.54 11.37 -11.13
CA GLN A 84 4.95 10.06 -11.24
C GLN A 84 3.60 10.16 -11.98
N ASP A 85 3.22 9.08 -12.68
CA ASP A 85 1.89 8.97 -13.26
C ASP A 85 0.93 8.32 -12.22
N PRO A 86 0.02 9.09 -11.61
CA PRO A 86 -0.87 8.58 -10.56
C PRO A 86 -1.84 7.50 -11.09
N THR A 87 -2.18 7.54 -12.37
CA THR A 87 -3.03 6.51 -12.99
C THR A 87 -2.30 5.17 -12.99
N ARG A 88 -1.04 5.14 -13.43
CA ARG A 88 -0.23 3.91 -13.43
C ARG A 88 0.03 3.37 -12.02
N VAL A 89 0.24 4.26 -11.04
CA VAL A 89 0.38 3.88 -9.63
C VAL A 89 -0.91 3.20 -9.16
N SER A 90 -2.08 3.82 -9.38
CA SER A 90 -3.38 3.27 -8.98
C SER A 90 -3.69 1.94 -9.69
N GLU A 91 -3.38 1.81 -10.98
CA GLU A 91 -3.56 0.56 -11.73
C GLU A 91 -2.70 -0.57 -11.17
N MET A 92 -1.43 -0.29 -10.80
CA MET A 92 -0.55 -1.29 -10.22
C MET A 92 -1.06 -1.76 -8.86
N LEU A 93 -1.49 -0.84 -8.00
CA LEU A 93 -2.10 -1.16 -6.71
C LEU A 93 -3.37 -2.00 -6.89
N ALA A 94 -4.23 -1.66 -7.86
CA ALA A 94 -5.43 -2.42 -8.14
C ALA A 94 -5.14 -3.85 -8.63
N ARG A 95 -4.15 -4.02 -9.53
CA ARG A 95 -3.72 -5.35 -10.03
C ARG A 95 -3.16 -6.26 -8.94
N ALA A 96 -2.62 -5.67 -7.88
CA ALA A 96 -2.07 -6.39 -6.73
C ALA A 96 -3.06 -6.55 -5.56
N ASP A 97 -4.35 -6.21 -5.74
CA ASP A 97 -5.37 -6.20 -4.69
C ASP A 97 -5.05 -5.28 -3.50
N LEU A 98 -4.22 -4.25 -3.75
CA LEU A 98 -3.78 -3.26 -2.77
C LEU A 98 -4.54 -1.92 -2.86
N GLY A 99 -5.49 -1.79 -3.77
CA GLY A 99 -6.27 -0.57 -3.96
C GLY A 99 -7.06 -0.09 -2.73
N LYS A 100 -7.36 -1.01 -1.80
CA LYS A 100 -8.03 -0.71 -0.52
C LYS A 100 -7.06 -0.52 0.67
N ALA A 101 -5.75 -0.60 0.46
CA ALA A 101 -4.78 -0.18 1.46
C ALA A 101 -4.77 1.35 1.55
N GLU A 102 -4.11 1.89 2.56
CA GLU A 102 -3.79 3.31 2.58
C GLU A 102 -2.66 3.57 1.58
N ASN A 103 -2.94 4.37 0.55
CA ASN A 103 -2.04 4.55 -0.57
C ASN A 103 -1.56 5.99 -0.71
N TRP A 104 -0.26 6.17 -0.84
CA TRP A 104 0.41 7.45 -1.01
C TRP A 104 1.36 7.42 -2.19
N ALA A 105 1.63 8.59 -2.80
CA ALA A 105 2.68 8.74 -3.79
C ALA A 105 3.48 10.03 -3.54
N PHE A 106 4.79 9.97 -3.71
CA PHE A 106 5.66 11.15 -3.63
C PHE A 106 5.24 12.19 -4.66
N THR A 107 5.07 13.43 -4.22
CA THR A 107 4.66 14.56 -5.06
C THR A 107 5.66 15.73 -5.03
N ASP A 108 6.63 15.72 -4.12
CA ASP A 108 7.71 16.72 -4.09
C ASP A 108 8.85 16.27 -5.03
N ARG A 109 9.29 17.17 -5.91
CA ARG A 109 10.40 16.92 -6.84
C ARG A 109 11.76 16.72 -6.13
N PHE A 110 11.86 17.08 -4.86
CA PHE A 110 13.05 16.85 -4.01
C PHE A 110 12.84 15.61 -3.15
N ASN A 111 12.80 14.44 -3.78
CA ASN A 111 12.59 13.16 -3.12
C ASN A 111 13.56 12.91 -1.95
N GLU A 112 14.80 13.42 -2.05
CA GLU A 112 15.80 13.31 -0.99
C GLU A 112 15.32 13.92 0.32
N ARG A 113 14.56 15.01 0.25
CA ARG A 113 13.99 15.65 1.46
C ARG A 113 12.92 14.77 2.10
N LEU A 114 12.06 14.16 1.27
CA LEU A 114 11.02 13.26 1.77
C LEU A 114 11.66 12.04 2.43
N ARG A 115 12.69 11.46 1.79
CA ARG A 115 13.44 10.34 2.36
C ARG A 115 14.13 10.72 3.67
N TYR A 116 14.73 11.90 3.73
CA TYR A 116 15.37 12.41 4.95
C TYR A 116 14.38 12.61 6.10
N GLU A 117 13.14 13.07 5.81
CA GLU A 117 12.07 13.17 6.81
C GLU A 117 11.65 11.80 7.35
N ILE A 118 11.71 10.75 6.51
CA ILE A 118 11.35 9.38 6.89
C ILE A 118 12.50 8.74 7.69
N ASP A 119 13.69 8.74 7.12
CA ASP A 119 14.90 8.19 7.71
C ASP A 119 16.13 8.88 7.10
N PRO A 120 16.90 9.67 7.87
CA PRO A 120 18.09 10.34 7.38
C PRO A 120 19.17 9.42 6.80
N ALA A 121 19.15 8.12 7.16
CA ALA A 121 20.08 7.13 6.65
C ALA A 121 19.60 6.46 5.35
N TRP A 122 18.38 6.73 4.89
CA TRP A 122 17.83 6.11 3.69
C TRP A 122 18.38 6.72 2.40
N ALA A 123 19.22 5.98 1.70
CA ALA A 123 19.83 6.42 0.43
C ALA A 123 18.87 6.37 -0.77
N GLY A 124 17.69 5.77 -0.62
CA GLY A 124 16.64 5.71 -1.65
C GLY A 124 16.46 4.33 -2.29
N GLU A 125 17.12 3.32 -1.76
CA GLU A 125 16.95 1.93 -2.20
C GLU A 125 15.50 1.47 -2.01
N LEU A 126 14.97 0.75 -3.00
CA LEU A 126 13.65 0.15 -3.03
C LEU A 126 13.74 -1.34 -3.42
N PRO A 127 12.82 -2.18 -2.93
CA PRO A 127 11.79 -1.87 -1.96
C PRO A 127 12.35 -1.66 -0.54
N ARG A 128 11.58 -0.97 0.31
CA ARG A 128 11.93 -0.76 1.72
C ARG A 128 10.66 -0.89 2.55
N THR A 129 10.72 -1.59 3.67
CA THR A 129 9.59 -1.76 4.57
C THR A 129 9.95 -1.30 5.97
N LEU A 130 9.07 -0.52 6.60
CA LEU A 130 9.14 -0.18 8.01
C LEU A 130 8.05 -0.92 8.76
N LEU A 131 8.43 -1.65 9.80
CA LEU A 131 7.55 -2.25 10.78
C LEU A 131 7.55 -1.35 12.02
N ILE A 132 6.44 -0.67 12.28
CA ILE A 132 6.30 0.32 13.35
C ILE A 132 5.41 -0.28 14.43
N ASP A 133 5.96 -0.53 15.62
CA ASP A 133 5.20 -1.12 16.73
C ASP A 133 4.36 -0.07 17.48
N ARG A 134 3.62 -0.51 18.51
CA ARG A 134 2.74 0.35 19.31
C ARG A 134 3.48 1.46 20.05
N ASP A 135 4.74 1.24 20.36
CA ASP A 135 5.59 2.21 21.07
C ASP A 135 6.29 3.17 20.09
N GLY A 136 5.98 3.04 18.78
CA GLY A 136 6.58 3.83 17.71
C GLY A 136 7.98 3.38 17.31
N LYS A 137 8.48 2.25 17.82
CA LYS A 137 9.78 1.69 17.45
C LYS A 137 9.72 1.12 16.05
N GLU A 138 10.71 1.44 15.24
CA GLU A 138 10.83 1.02 13.86
C GLU A 138 11.80 -0.14 13.69
N THR A 139 11.42 -1.12 12.87
CA THR A 139 12.31 -2.14 12.31
C THR A 139 12.31 -1.95 10.80
N VAL A 140 13.50 -1.84 10.22
CA VAL A 140 13.71 -1.59 8.78
C VAL A 140 14.04 -2.90 8.09
N LEU A 141 13.29 -3.22 7.03
CA LEU A 141 13.61 -4.29 6.08
C LEU A 141 14.01 -3.63 4.75
N SER A 142 15.27 -3.74 4.37
CA SER A 142 15.79 -3.22 3.10
C SER A 142 15.78 -4.32 2.04
N GLY A 143 15.34 -3.99 0.83
CA GLY A 143 15.14 -4.93 -0.27
C GLY A 143 13.81 -5.67 -0.15
N VAL A 144 13.63 -6.74 -0.93
CA VAL A 144 12.42 -7.56 -0.94
C VAL A 144 12.16 -8.10 0.48
N ALA A 145 10.97 -7.84 0.99
CA ALA A 145 10.60 -8.21 2.35
C ALA A 145 10.38 -9.73 2.48
N ASP A 146 10.96 -10.33 3.51
CA ASP A 146 10.52 -11.67 3.91
C ASP A 146 9.15 -11.58 4.60
N LEU A 147 8.10 -11.92 3.87
CA LEU A 147 6.74 -11.88 4.40
C LEU A 147 6.47 -12.88 5.53
N ALA A 148 7.31 -13.89 5.71
CA ALA A 148 7.23 -14.74 6.88
C ALA A 148 7.68 -13.99 8.13
N GLU A 149 8.73 -13.18 8.02
CA GLU A 149 9.18 -12.27 9.09
C GLU A 149 8.09 -11.23 9.43
N VAL A 150 7.48 -10.62 8.39
CA VAL A 150 6.37 -9.67 8.59
C VAL A 150 5.19 -10.33 9.32
N ARG A 151 4.80 -11.57 8.94
CA ARG A 151 3.74 -12.32 9.63
C ARG A 151 4.10 -12.58 11.09
N ALA A 152 5.31 -13.05 11.36
CA ALA A 152 5.78 -13.30 12.71
C ALA A 152 5.76 -12.02 13.56
N TRP A 153 6.22 -10.89 12.99
CA TRP A 153 6.16 -9.60 13.67
C TRP A 153 4.71 -9.19 13.99
N LEU A 154 3.79 -9.30 13.04
CA LEU A 154 2.38 -9.00 13.25
C LEU A 154 1.76 -9.83 14.38
N ASP A 155 2.16 -11.09 14.50
CA ASP A 155 1.66 -11.97 15.56
C ASP A 155 2.14 -11.51 16.94
N THR A 156 3.35 -10.99 17.06
CA THR A 156 3.84 -10.40 18.32
C THR A 156 3.06 -9.16 18.74
N GLN A 157 2.43 -8.45 17.79
CA GLN A 157 1.65 -7.23 18.06
C GLN A 157 0.24 -7.54 18.62
N LYS A 158 -0.27 -8.76 18.47
CA LYS A 158 -1.57 -9.18 19.02
C LYS A 158 -1.53 -9.49 20.51
N THR A 159 -0.38 -9.85 21.03
CA THR A 159 -0.18 -10.34 22.41
C THR A 159 0.22 -9.27 23.41
N ARG A 160 0.32 -8.00 22.98
CA ARG A 160 0.65 -6.86 23.83
C ARG A 160 -0.53 -5.96 24.13
#